data_f6f4afb68659409f6674eecfdbb3868e
#
_entry.id   f6f4afb68659409f6674eecfdbb3868e
#
_cell.length_a   1.000
_cell.length_b   1.000
_cell.length_c   1.000
_cell.angle_alpha   90.00
_cell.angle_beta   90.00
_cell.angle_gamma   90.00
#
_symmetry.space_group_name_H-M   'P 1'
#
loop_
_entity.id
_entity.type
_entity.pdbx_description
1 polymer ?
#
loop_
_entity_poly.entity_id
_entity_poly.type
_entity_poly.pdbx_seq_one_letter_code
_entity_poly.pdbx_strand_id
1 'polypeptide(L)'
;MRIHKTHKRYISSVVAGLIVTAVTMTGFSYNDKTVTVMVDGAAHTVRTHLNSNEGIVRDAGVKLNPNDKVISSSSTVQNGTTLTVVRAIPVYVTVNGKTRAVFTTETTAQGVANELGFKAPNYVVVGDENGSVLSGTRITIAQVTSRSLSTVDQEVAVEVVRQKDDTMAKGEEEVVQVGQPGLERVQRETLYSNGTVIKTNDVSKVIQRAMVPTIIKEGTREVTTSRNVAGRASRAIVMEASAYLAGDGDGA
;
A
#
# COMPACT_ATOMS: atom_id res chain seq x y z
N MET A 1 -26.55 -11.18 6.84
CA MET A 1 -26.30 -9.72 6.89
C MET A 1 -25.10 -9.43 6.00
N ARG A 2 -25.33 -8.97 4.76
CA ARG A 2 -24.27 -8.75 3.76
C ARG A 2 -23.68 -7.37 3.97
N ILE A 3 -22.40 -7.30 4.34
CA ILE A 3 -21.67 -6.03 4.44
C ILE A 3 -21.05 -5.75 3.07
N HIS A 4 -21.63 -4.81 2.33
CA HIS A 4 -21.00 -4.24 1.15
C HIS A 4 -19.82 -3.35 1.59
N LYS A 5 -18.60 -3.82 1.37
CA LYS A 5 -17.40 -2.95 1.40
C LYS A 5 -17.34 -2.15 0.10
N THR A 6 -17.79 -0.91 0.17
CA THR A 6 -17.52 0.10 -0.86
C THR A 6 -16.04 0.49 -0.79
N HIS A 7 -15.26 0.06 -1.77
CA HIS A 7 -13.91 0.58 -1.97
C HIS A 7 -13.99 2.04 -2.41
N LYS A 8 -13.73 2.97 -1.49
CA LYS A 8 -13.46 4.37 -1.82
C LYS A 8 -12.11 4.43 -2.56
N ARG A 9 -12.16 4.67 -3.86
CA ARG A 9 -10.99 5.02 -4.66
C ARG A 9 -10.54 6.41 -4.19
N TYR A 10 -9.41 6.47 -3.49
CA TYR A 10 -8.72 7.71 -3.22
C TYR A 10 -8.04 8.16 -4.50
N ILE A 11 -8.65 9.11 -5.21
CA ILE A 11 -7.97 9.90 -6.22
C ILE A 11 -7.01 10.80 -5.44
N SER A 12 -5.73 10.49 -5.53
CA SER A 12 -4.67 11.32 -4.95
C SER A 12 -4.72 12.70 -5.62
N SER A 13 -5.27 13.67 -4.91
CA SER A 13 -5.33 15.06 -5.36
C SER A 13 -3.94 15.67 -5.24
N VAL A 14 -3.19 15.67 -6.34
CA VAL A 14 -2.05 16.57 -6.46
C VAL A 14 -2.63 17.97 -6.68
N VAL A 15 -2.71 18.72 -5.61
CA VAL A 15 -2.98 20.16 -5.68
C VAL A 15 -1.68 20.84 -6.12
N ALA A 16 -1.44 20.90 -7.43
CA ALA A 16 -0.45 21.79 -8.02
C ALA A 16 -1.13 23.14 -8.28
N GLY A 17 -0.44 24.22 -7.95
CA GLY A 17 -0.95 25.59 -7.97
C GLY A 17 -1.68 25.94 -9.27
N LEU A 18 -2.85 26.53 -9.11
CA LEU A 18 -3.73 26.98 -10.16
C LEU A 18 -3.09 28.15 -10.93
N ILE A 19 -2.49 27.89 -12.08
CA ILE A 19 -2.14 28.92 -13.04
C ILE A 19 -3.31 29.04 -13.99
N VAL A 20 -4.15 30.05 -13.78
CA VAL A 20 -5.23 30.38 -14.71
C VAL A 20 -4.61 31.13 -15.88
N THR A 21 -4.50 30.52 -17.03
CA THR A 21 -4.09 31.15 -18.28
C THR A 21 -5.21 31.12 -19.31
N ALA A 22 -5.55 32.34 -19.76
CA ALA A 22 -6.27 32.69 -20.98
C ALA A 22 -7.74 32.29 -21.12
N VAL A 23 -8.61 33.28 -20.97
CA VAL A 23 -9.96 33.28 -21.54
C VAL A 23 -9.87 33.67 -23.01
N THR A 24 -10.03 32.77 -23.95
CA THR A 24 -10.23 33.09 -25.35
C THR A 24 -11.70 33.38 -25.57
N MET A 25 -12.06 34.65 -25.75
CA MET A 25 -13.41 35.07 -26.12
C MET A 25 -13.55 35.07 -27.63
N THR A 26 -14.29 34.14 -28.19
CA THR A 26 -14.80 34.18 -29.56
C THR A 26 -16.31 34.15 -29.52
N GLY A 27 -16.96 35.23 -29.95
CA GLY A 27 -18.38 35.36 -30.30
C GLY A 27 -19.43 34.78 -29.34
N PHE A 28 -20.40 35.60 -28.92
CA PHE A 28 -21.53 35.18 -28.09
C PHE A 28 -22.55 34.39 -28.92
N SER A 29 -22.77 33.10 -28.62
CA SER A 29 -23.93 32.35 -29.07
C SER A 29 -24.78 31.96 -27.86
N TYR A 30 -26.12 31.89 -28.03
CA TYR A 30 -27.10 31.60 -26.94
C TYR A 30 -26.92 30.19 -26.33
N ASN A 31 -26.10 29.33 -26.92
CA ASN A 31 -25.82 27.96 -26.49
C ASN A 31 -24.37 27.71 -25.99
N ASP A 32 -23.59 28.78 -25.75
CA ASP A 32 -22.23 28.64 -25.31
C ASP A 32 -22.16 28.10 -23.87
N LYS A 33 -21.34 27.10 -23.68
CA LYS A 33 -21.01 26.46 -22.38
C LYS A 33 -19.62 26.88 -21.96
N THR A 34 -19.44 27.14 -20.68
CA THR A 34 -18.11 27.32 -20.10
C THR A 34 -17.61 26.00 -19.56
N VAL A 35 -16.52 25.50 -20.12
CA VAL A 35 -15.89 24.22 -19.79
C VAL A 35 -14.46 24.45 -19.34
N THR A 36 -14.03 23.76 -18.30
CA THR A 36 -12.65 23.78 -17.83
C THR A 36 -11.91 22.54 -18.33
N VAL A 37 -10.82 22.73 -19.06
CA VAL A 37 -9.93 21.65 -19.51
C VAL A 37 -8.70 21.63 -18.61
N MET A 38 -8.52 20.54 -17.90
CA MET A 38 -7.37 20.28 -17.03
C MET A 38 -6.37 19.41 -17.80
N VAL A 39 -5.15 19.89 -17.97
CA VAL A 39 -4.07 19.15 -18.64
C VAL A 39 -2.73 19.50 -18.03
N ASP A 40 -1.91 18.49 -17.75
CA ASP A 40 -0.53 18.64 -17.24
C ASP A 40 -0.43 19.57 -16.02
N GLY A 41 -1.48 19.57 -15.16
CA GLY A 41 -1.59 20.43 -13.97
C GLY A 41 -2.08 21.87 -14.23
N ALA A 42 -2.34 22.26 -15.50
CA ALA A 42 -2.88 23.55 -15.87
C ALA A 42 -4.38 23.48 -16.17
N ALA A 43 -5.11 24.56 -15.85
CA ALA A 43 -6.53 24.71 -16.14
C ALA A 43 -6.75 25.73 -17.27
N HIS A 44 -7.44 25.31 -18.32
CA HIS A 44 -7.84 26.14 -19.46
C HIS A 44 -9.35 26.28 -19.48
N THR A 45 -9.87 27.50 -19.33
CA THR A 45 -11.30 27.72 -19.40
C THR A 45 -11.67 28.12 -20.84
N VAL A 46 -12.61 27.38 -21.41
CA VAL A 46 -13.08 27.58 -22.81
C VAL A 46 -14.57 27.81 -22.83
N ARG A 47 -15.01 28.73 -23.66
CA ARG A 47 -16.43 28.88 -24.04
C ARG A 47 -16.64 28.20 -25.38
N THR A 48 -17.54 27.26 -25.42
CA THR A 48 -17.76 26.40 -26.59
C THR A 48 -19.22 26.01 -26.75
N HIS A 49 -19.64 25.82 -27.98
CA HIS A 49 -20.92 25.20 -28.31
C HIS A 49 -20.82 23.71 -28.60
N LEU A 50 -19.59 23.16 -28.59
CA LEU A 50 -19.32 21.76 -28.88
C LEU A 50 -19.85 20.83 -27.79
N ASN A 51 -20.15 19.59 -28.17
CA ASN A 51 -20.55 18.53 -27.26
C ASN A 51 -19.52 17.39 -27.20
N SER A 52 -18.53 17.40 -28.11
CA SER A 52 -17.46 16.40 -28.14
C SER A 52 -16.33 16.81 -27.21
N ASN A 53 -15.97 15.94 -26.28
CA ASN A 53 -14.88 16.16 -25.33
C ASN A 53 -13.55 16.48 -26.05
N GLU A 54 -13.21 15.73 -27.10
CA GLU A 54 -11.99 15.92 -27.88
C GLU A 54 -12.02 17.24 -28.67
N GLY A 55 -13.20 17.63 -29.17
CA GLY A 55 -13.40 18.90 -29.83
C GLY A 55 -13.13 20.08 -28.90
N ILE A 56 -13.68 20.03 -27.69
CA ILE A 56 -13.49 21.08 -26.67
C ILE A 56 -12.04 21.16 -26.22
N VAL A 57 -11.38 20.01 -26.01
CA VAL A 57 -9.95 19.98 -25.66
C VAL A 57 -9.10 20.63 -26.77
N ARG A 58 -9.45 20.41 -28.03
CA ARG A 58 -8.79 21.07 -29.18
C ARG A 58 -9.04 22.58 -29.21
N ASP A 59 -10.28 23.01 -28.94
CA ASP A 59 -10.64 24.45 -28.82
C ASP A 59 -9.87 25.14 -27.69
N ALA A 60 -9.54 24.41 -26.63
CA ALA A 60 -8.67 24.87 -25.56
C ALA A 60 -7.20 25.02 -25.98
N GLY A 61 -6.86 24.74 -27.24
CA GLY A 61 -5.48 24.75 -27.73
C GLY A 61 -4.64 23.55 -27.30
N VAL A 62 -5.27 22.52 -26.72
CA VAL A 62 -4.59 21.33 -26.21
C VAL A 62 -4.52 20.26 -27.30
N LYS A 63 -3.30 19.87 -27.67
CA LYS A 63 -3.06 18.77 -28.61
C LYS A 63 -3.14 17.46 -27.85
N LEU A 64 -4.01 16.55 -28.30
CA LEU A 64 -4.06 15.16 -27.85
C LEU A 64 -3.07 14.31 -28.64
N ASN A 65 -2.32 13.45 -27.95
CA ASN A 65 -1.54 12.40 -28.56
C ASN A 65 -2.42 11.15 -28.76
N PRO A 66 -2.04 10.23 -29.66
CA PRO A 66 -2.65 8.92 -29.70
C PRO A 66 -2.58 8.27 -28.32
N ASN A 67 -3.66 7.64 -27.87
CA ASN A 67 -3.80 6.97 -26.57
C ASN A 67 -3.98 7.88 -25.36
N ASP A 68 -3.93 9.23 -25.48
CA ASP A 68 -4.38 10.11 -24.40
C ASP A 68 -5.88 9.89 -24.16
N LYS A 69 -6.31 9.95 -22.90
CA LYS A 69 -7.73 9.84 -22.53
C LYS A 69 -8.26 11.19 -22.06
N VAL A 70 -9.49 11.50 -22.44
CA VAL A 70 -10.22 12.64 -21.90
C VAL A 70 -11.31 12.14 -20.97
N ILE A 71 -11.23 12.51 -19.71
CA ILE A 71 -12.21 12.15 -18.68
C ILE A 71 -13.09 13.35 -18.42
N SER A 72 -14.41 13.19 -18.54
CA SER A 72 -15.39 14.23 -18.24
C SER A 72 -15.95 14.04 -16.83
N SER A 73 -16.17 15.15 -16.12
CA SER A 73 -16.85 15.17 -14.83
C SER A 73 -18.37 14.92 -14.94
N SER A 74 -18.91 14.92 -16.16
CA SER A 74 -20.34 14.72 -16.45
C SER A 74 -20.50 13.85 -17.68
N SER A 75 -21.60 13.11 -17.77
CA SER A 75 -21.96 12.28 -18.95
C SER A 75 -22.29 13.10 -20.18
N THR A 76 -22.76 14.34 -19.97
CA THR A 76 -23.05 15.32 -21.02
C THR A 76 -22.33 16.61 -20.73
N VAL A 77 -21.80 17.24 -21.77
CA VAL A 77 -21.11 18.53 -21.62
C VAL A 77 -22.14 19.64 -21.37
N GLN A 78 -21.99 20.30 -20.23
CA GLN A 78 -22.83 21.41 -19.78
C GLN A 78 -21.96 22.53 -19.17
N ASN A 79 -22.60 23.61 -18.80
CA ASN A 79 -21.92 24.72 -18.15
C ASN A 79 -21.24 24.25 -16.84
N GLY A 80 -19.96 24.55 -16.65
CA GLY A 80 -19.17 24.11 -15.49
C GLY A 80 -18.59 22.69 -15.60
N THR A 81 -18.77 21.96 -16.72
CA THR A 81 -18.12 20.66 -16.93
C THR A 81 -16.60 20.82 -16.89
N THR A 82 -15.93 19.89 -16.22
CA THR A 82 -14.47 19.76 -16.23
C THR A 82 -14.06 18.56 -17.07
N LEU A 83 -13.17 18.78 -18.04
CA LEU A 83 -12.52 17.74 -18.84
C LEU A 83 -11.07 17.60 -18.36
N THR A 84 -10.68 16.40 -17.99
CA THR A 84 -9.30 16.11 -17.59
C THR A 84 -8.61 15.29 -18.67
N VAL A 85 -7.51 15.82 -19.21
CA VAL A 85 -6.67 15.09 -20.17
C VAL A 85 -5.65 14.27 -19.37
N VAL A 86 -5.72 12.96 -19.54
CA VAL A 86 -4.76 12.01 -18.98
C VAL A 86 -3.78 11.62 -20.07
N ARG A 87 -2.51 11.97 -19.90
CA ARG A 87 -1.46 11.66 -20.86
C ARG A 87 -1.10 10.19 -20.82
N ALA A 88 -1.02 9.58 -22.01
CA ALA A 88 -0.50 8.23 -22.14
C ALA A 88 1.02 8.22 -21.96
N ILE A 89 1.51 7.30 -21.13
CA ILE A 89 2.92 7.10 -20.86
C ILE A 89 3.45 5.84 -21.54
N PRO A 90 4.71 5.79 -22.01
CA PRO A 90 5.31 4.60 -22.56
C PRO A 90 5.65 3.59 -21.46
N VAL A 91 5.27 2.33 -21.68
CA VAL A 91 5.62 1.18 -20.85
C VAL A 91 6.13 0.04 -21.76
N TYR A 92 6.91 -0.88 -21.19
CA TYR A 92 7.43 -2.04 -21.91
C TYR A 92 6.69 -3.30 -21.47
N VAL A 93 5.95 -3.92 -22.37
CA VAL A 93 5.17 -5.12 -22.07
C VAL A 93 5.83 -6.32 -22.74
N THR A 94 6.15 -7.34 -21.93
CA THR A 94 6.70 -8.62 -22.36
C THR A 94 5.62 -9.68 -22.32
N VAL A 95 5.33 -10.31 -23.45
CA VAL A 95 4.42 -11.45 -23.55
C VAL A 95 5.11 -12.54 -24.35
N ASN A 96 5.12 -13.76 -23.83
CA ASN A 96 5.78 -14.91 -24.45
C ASN A 96 7.23 -14.62 -24.89
N GLY A 97 7.99 -13.93 -24.06
CA GLY A 97 9.38 -13.56 -24.29
C GLY A 97 9.60 -12.41 -25.30
N LYS A 98 8.54 -11.86 -25.89
CA LYS A 98 8.63 -10.71 -26.81
C LYS A 98 8.25 -9.43 -26.08
N THR A 99 9.15 -8.45 -26.06
CA THR A 99 8.94 -7.13 -25.45
C THR A 99 8.56 -6.12 -26.53
N ARG A 100 7.54 -5.30 -26.25
CA ARG A 100 7.15 -4.16 -27.06
C ARG A 100 6.87 -2.93 -26.19
N ALA A 101 7.11 -1.75 -26.72
CA ALA A 101 6.68 -0.50 -26.10
C ALA A 101 5.17 -0.29 -26.41
N VAL A 102 4.43 0.13 -25.39
CA VAL A 102 2.99 0.43 -25.47
C VAL A 102 2.76 1.76 -24.74
N PHE A 103 1.88 2.60 -25.29
CA PHE A 103 1.44 3.80 -24.61
C PHE A 103 0.11 3.51 -23.89
N THR A 104 0.03 3.87 -22.61
CA THR A 104 -1.14 3.60 -21.78
C THR A 104 -1.43 4.74 -20.81
N THR A 105 -2.68 4.86 -20.41
CA THR A 105 -3.14 5.73 -19.32
C THR A 105 -3.50 4.93 -18.06
N GLU A 106 -3.31 3.61 -18.10
CA GLU A 106 -3.57 2.76 -16.95
C GLU A 106 -2.53 2.97 -15.86
N THR A 107 -2.98 2.92 -14.60
CA THR A 107 -2.13 3.19 -13.43
C THR A 107 -1.61 1.92 -12.76
N THR A 108 -2.08 0.75 -13.18
CA THR A 108 -1.66 -0.55 -12.65
C THR A 108 -1.23 -1.50 -13.75
N ALA A 109 -0.32 -2.42 -13.45
CA ALA A 109 0.14 -3.42 -14.40
C ALA A 109 -1.01 -4.33 -14.88
N GLN A 110 -1.96 -4.67 -14.01
CA GLN A 110 -3.16 -5.41 -14.38
C GLN A 110 -4.08 -4.61 -15.31
N GLY A 111 -4.19 -3.29 -15.08
CA GLY A 111 -4.93 -2.39 -15.99
C GLY A 111 -4.37 -2.42 -17.39
N VAL A 112 -3.04 -2.30 -17.52
CA VAL A 112 -2.33 -2.40 -18.83
C VAL A 112 -2.57 -3.75 -19.49
N ALA A 113 -2.48 -4.85 -18.74
CA ALA A 113 -2.74 -6.19 -19.30
C ALA A 113 -4.18 -6.31 -19.83
N ASN A 114 -5.16 -5.82 -19.07
CA ASN A 114 -6.57 -5.83 -19.46
C ASN A 114 -6.85 -4.95 -20.70
N GLU A 115 -6.22 -3.77 -20.78
CA GLU A 115 -6.31 -2.87 -21.94
C GLU A 115 -5.79 -3.55 -23.21
N LEU A 116 -4.72 -4.34 -23.09
CA LEU A 116 -4.13 -5.10 -24.19
C LEU A 116 -4.88 -6.40 -24.54
N GLY A 117 -5.95 -6.72 -23.81
CA GLY A 117 -6.75 -7.93 -24.03
C GLY A 117 -6.26 -9.17 -23.28
N PHE A 118 -5.20 -9.06 -22.48
CA PHE A 118 -4.67 -10.16 -21.65
C PHE A 118 -5.42 -10.22 -20.33
N LYS A 119 -6.45 -11.05 -20.22
CA LYS A 119 -7.35 -11.12 -19.08
C LYS A 119 -7.27 -12.46 -18.36
N ALA A 120 -7.53 -12.44 -17.05
CA ALA A 120 -7.81 -13.67 -16.31
C ALA A 120 -9.06 -14.37 -16.91
N PRO A 121 -9.12 -15.71 -16.83
CA PRO A 121 -8.20 -16.60 -16.16
C PRO A 121 -7.01 -17.08 -17.01
N ASN A 122 -6.92 -16.68 -18.29
CA ASN A 122 -5.96 -17.23 -19.25
C ASN A 122 -4.58 -16.54 -19.18
N TYR A 123 -4.54 -15.31 -18.68
CA TYR A 123 -3.31 -14.53 -18.55
C TYR A 123 -3.21 -13.91 -17.17
N VAL A 124 -1.99 -13.77 -16.67
CA VAL A 124 -1.68 -13.10 -15.42
C VAL A 124 -0.46 -12.21 -15.58
N VAL A 125 -0.43 -11.12 -14.81
CA VAL A 125 0.76 -10.31 -14.63
C VAL A 125 1.70 -11.02 -13.67
N VAL A 126 2.96 -11.18 -14.06
CA VAL A 126 4.01 -11.77 -13.23
C VAL A 126 4.61 -10.67 -12.36
N GLY A 127 4.59 -10.87 -11.05
CA GLY A 127 5.03 -9.90 -10.06
C GLY A 127 3.88 -9.09 -9.45
N ASP A 128 4.10 -7.81 -9.20
CA ASP A 128 3.09 -6.92 -8.59
C ASP A 128 2.09 -6.43 -9.64
N GLU A 129 0.94 -7.08 -9.68
CA GLU A 129 -0.16 -6.74 -10.60
C GLU A 129 -0.85 -5.41 -10.27
N ASN A 130 -0.77 -4.97 -9.00
CA ASN A 130 -1.32 -3.71 -8.51
C ASN A 130 -0.28 -2.60 -8.42
N GLY A 131 0.97 -2.90 -8.76
CA GLY A 131 2.07 -1.95 -8.75
C GLY A 131 1.78 -0.74 -9.61
N SER A 132 2.19 0.44 -9.13
CA SER A 132 2.02 1.70 -9.85
C SER A 132 2.81 1.68 -11.16
N VAL A 133 2.14 2.03 -12.25
CA VAL A 133 2.73 2.13 -13.58
C VAL A 133 3.21 3.56 -13.81
N LEU A 134 4.50 3.68 -14.09
CA LEU A 134 5.18 4.92 -14.46
C LEU A 134 5.79 4.79 -15.86
N SER A 135 6.20 5.92 -16.43
CA SER A 135 6.93 5.91 -17.70
C SER A 135 8.17 5.02 -17.63
N GLY A 136 8.30 4.10 -18.59
CA GLY A 136 9.39 3.12 -18.64
C GLY A 136 9.18 1.85 -17.81
N THR A 137 8.06 1.70 -17.09
CA THR A 137 7.74 0.47 -16.33
C THR A 137 7.79 -0.75 -17.25
N ARG A 138 8.36 -1.85 -16.75
CA ARG A 138 8.40 -3.15 -17.44
C ARG A 138 7.36 -4.08 -16.83
N ILE A 139 6.47 -4.59 -17.65
CA ILE A 139 5.37 -5.48 -17.25
C ILE A 139 5.55 -6.80 -17.98
N THR A 140 5.56 -7.91 -17.24
CA THR A 140 5.59 -9.26 -17.82
C THR A 140 4.23 -9.90 -17.67
N ILE A 141 3.66 -10.36 -18.78
CA ILE A 141 2.38 -11.07 -18.83
C ILE A 141 2.66 -12.49 -19.27
N ALA A 142 2.19 -13.46 -18.50
CA ALA A 142 2.32 -14.87 -18.82
C ALA A 142 0.96 -15.52 -19.11
N GLN A 143 0.96 -16.45 -20.07
CA GLN A 143 -0.20 -17.30 -20.33
C GLN A 143 -0.25 -18.42 -19.29
N VAL A 144 -1.41 -18.63 -18.70
CA VAL A 144 -1.65 -19.74 -17.77
C VAL A 144 -1.92 -21.00 -18.60
N THR A 145 -0.99 -21.97 -18.54
CA THR A 145 -1.13 -23.26 -19.24
C THR A 145 -1.69 -24.36 -18.37
N SER A 146 -1.46 -24.31 -17.07
CA SER A 146 -2.03 -25.26 -16.11
C SER A 146 -2.17 -24.62 -14.72
N ARG A 147 -2.98 -25.27 -13.87
CA ARG A 147 -3.27 -24.86 -12.49
C ARG A 147 -3.20 -26.09 -11.58
N SER A 148 -2.73 -25.87 -10.36
CA SER A 148 -2.73 -26.87 -9.30
C SER A 148 -3.32 -26.27 -8.04
N LEU A 149 -4.20 -27.02 -7.38
CA LEU A 149 -4.72 -26.71 -6.06
C LEU A 149 -4.04 -27.62 -5.04
N SER A 150 -3.47 -27.04 -4.01
CA SER A 150 -2.87 -27.78 -2.89
C SER A 150 -3.44 -27.26 -1.58
N THR A 151 -3.47 -28.13 -0.57
CA THR A 151 -3.87 -27.75 0.79
C THR A 151 -2.64 -27.89 1.68
N VAL A 152 -2.31 -26.80 2.38
CA VAL A 152 -1.15 -26.72 3.27
C VAL A 152 -1.61 -26.26 4.64
N ASP A 153 -1.19 -26.95 5.68
CA ASP A 153 -1.38 -26.50 7.06
C ASP A 153 -0.21 -25.57 7.40
N GLN A 154 -0.53 -24.34 7.79
CA GLN A 154 0.43 -23.28 8.09
C GLN A 154 0.29 -22.87 9.55
N GLU A 155 1.42 -22.79 10.23
CA GLU A 155 1.48 -22.30 11.60
C GLU A 155 1.33 -20.77 11.62
N VAL A 156 0.46 -20.26 12.51
CA VAL A 156 0.30 -18.82 12.77
C VAL A 156 1.16 -18.47 13.98
N ALA A 157 2.12 -17.60 13.76
CA ALA A 157 3.05 -17.16 14.79
C ALA A 157 2.33 -16.53 16.00
N VAL A 158 2.91 -16.71 17.17
CA VAL A 158 2.42 -16.10 18.41
C VAL A 158 2.66 -14.60 18.36
N GLU A 159 1.61 -13.82 18.61
CA GLU A 159 1.68 -12.38 18.80
C GLU A 159 2.05 -12.06 20.25
N VAL A 160 2.90 -11.05 20.47
CA VAL A 160 3.25 -10.54 21.81
C VAL A 160 2.49 -9.25 22.05
N VAL A 161 1.59 -9.27 23.03
CA VAL A 161 0.81 -8.11 23.46
C VAL A 161 1.42 -7.57 24.75
N ARG A 162 1.86 -6.31 24.74
CA ARG A 162 2.37 -5.60 25.92
C ARG A 162 1.28 -4.77 26.56
N GLN A 163 1.00 -5.00 27.82
CA GLN A 163 0.00 -4.27 28.61
C GLN A 163 0.72 -3.44 29.68
N LYS A 164 0.44 -2.15 29.71
CA LYS A 164 0.99 -1.25 30.74
C LYS A 164 0.33 -1.53 32.09
N ASP A 165 1.14 -1.62 33.15
CA ASP A 165 0.71 -1.81 34.53
C ASP A 165 1.35 -0.74 35.43
N ASP A 166 0.54 0.12 36.01
CA ASP A 166 0.99 1.21 36.90
C ASP A 166 1.27 0.77 38.31
N THR A 167 0.97 -0.48 38.65
CA THR A 167 1.31 -1.08 39.96
C THR A 167 2.73 -1.65 40.00
N MET A 168 3.30 -1.97 38.80
CA MET A 168 4.66 -2.49 38.65
C MET A 168 5.67 -1.35 38.43
N ALA A 169 6.90 -1.53 38.97
CA ALA A 169 7.96 -0.56 38.78
C ALA A 169 8.36 -0.45 37.27
N LYS A 170 8.72 0.75 36.88
CA LYS A 170 9.16 1.00 35.47
C LYS A 170 10.39 0.15 35.13
N GLY A 171 10.26 -0.64 34.06
CA GLY A 171 11.28 -1.59 33.60
C GLY A 171 11.11 -3.01 34.12
N GLU A 172 10.12 -3.27 34.98
CA GLU A 172 9.73 -4.65 35.32
C GLU A 172 8.80 -5.19 34.24
N GLU A 173 9.01 -6.45 33.86
CA GLU A 173 8.14 -7.19 32.94
C GLU A 173 7.67 -8.48 33.59
N GLU A 174 6.39 -8.82 33.42
CA GLU A 174 5.79 -10.06 33.89
C GLU A 174 5.03 -10.73 32.76
N VAL A 175 5.35 -11.98 32.45
CA VAL A 175 4.59 -12.79 31.48
C VAL A 175 3.36 -13.36 32.20
N VAL A 176 2.19 -12.77 31.92
CA VAL A 176 0.93 -13.21 32.54
C VAL A 176 0.22 -14.31 31.72
N GLN A 177 0.55 -14.42 30.44
CA GLN A 177 0.06 -15.47 29.57
C GLN A 177 1.13 -15.89 28.60
N VAL A 178 1.42 -17.18 28.57
CA VAL A 178 2.30 -17.79 27.55
C VAL A 178 1.46 -18.09 26.31
N GLY A 179 1.89 -17.56 25.18
CA GLY A 179 1.22 -17.74 23.90
C GLY A 179 1.33 -19.17 23.36
N GLN A 180 0.42 -19.52 22.47
CA GLN A 180 0.45 -20.77 21.71
C GLN A 180 0.25 -20.45 20.22
N PRO A 181 1.06 -21.02 19.32
CA PRO A 181 0.89 -20.81 17.89
C PRO A 181 -0.46 -21.37 17.42
N GLY A 182 -1.06 -20.63 16.50
CA GLY A 182 -2.25 -21.08 15.80
C GLY A 182 -1.92 -22.09 14.70
N LEU A 183 -2.96 -22.64 14.10
CA LEU A 183 -2.86 -23.49 12.90
C LEU A 183 -3.96 -23.09 11.95
N GLU A 184 -3.60 -22.71 10.73
CA GLU A 184 -4.55 -22.46 9.66
C GLU A 184 -4.34 -23.44 8.51
N ARG A 185 -5.43 -23.85 7.90
CA ARG A 185 -5.42 -24.63 6.68
C ARG A 185 -5.62 -23.69 5.51
N VAL A 186 -4.61 -23.63 4.65
CA VAL A 186 -4.59 -22.75 3.48
C VAL A 186 -4.77 -23.59 2.22
N GLN A 187 -5.78 -23.25 1.42
CA GLN A 187 -5.92 -23.79 0.08
C GLN A 187 -5.19 -22.83 -0.87
N ARG A 188 -4.19 -23.37 -1.56
CA ARG A 188 -3.27 -22.62 -2.42
C ARG A 188 -3.43 -23.01 -3.86
N GLU A 189 -3.68 -22.03 -4.73
CA GLU A 189 -3.66 -22.18 -6.17
C GLU A 189 -2.27 -21.77 -6.70
N THR A 190 -1.65 -22.67 -7.47
CA THR A 190 -0.41 -22.41 -8.18
C THR A 190 -0.68 -22.40 -9.67
N LEU A 191 -0.31 -21.30 -10.34
CA LEU A 191 -0.46 -21.12 -11.77
C LEU A 191 0.87 -21.38 -12.47
N TYR A 192 0.81 -22.07 -13.59
CA TYR A 192 1.98 -22.45 -14.37
C TYR A 192 1.90 -21.91 -15.79
N SER A 193 3.05 -21.52 -16.34
CA SER A 193 3.27 -21.27 -17.75
C SER A 193 4.35 -22.21 -18.25
N ASN A 194 4.00 -23.12 -19.18
CA ASN A 194 4.91 -24.12 -19.74
C ASN A 194 5.72 -24.89 -18.68
N GLY A 195 5.04 -25.30 -17.60
CA GLY A 195 5.67 -26.04 -16.50
C GLY A 195 6.41 -25.20 -15.47
N THR A 196 6.58 -23.91 -15.69
CA THR A 196 7.20 -22.99 -14.74
C THR A 196 6.13 -22.30 -13.89
N VAL A 197 6.35 -22.24 -12.57
CA VAL A 197 5.46 -21.49 -11.65
C VAL A 197 5.56 -20.00 -11.95
N ILE A 198 4.41 -19.38 -12.22
CA ILE A 198 4.31 -17.94 -12.52
C ILE A 198 3.59 -17.14 -11.44
N LYS A 199 2.69 -17.79 -10.68
CA LYS A 199 1.97 -17.16 -9.58
C LYS A 199 1.47 -18.20 -8.60
N THR A 200 1.43 -17.83 -7.32
CA THR A 200 0.82 -18.62 -6.25
C THR A 200 -0.10 -17.72 -5.44
N ASN A 201 -1.35 -18.14 -5.25
CA ASN A 201 -2.37 -17.40 -4.53
C ASN A 201 -2.97 -18.26 -3.44
N ASP A 202 -3.18 -17.71 -2.25
CA ASP A 202 -4.00 -18.34 -1.24
C ASP A 202 -5.47 -18.02 -1.53
N VAL A 203 -6.24 -19.05 -1.89
CA VAL A 203 -7.65 -18.90 -2.31
C VAL A 203 -8.63 -19.05 -1.14
N SER A 204 -8.24 -19.78 -0.10
CA SER A 204 -9.05 -19.98 1.10
C SER A 204 -8.15 -20.21 2.30
N LYS A 205 -8.57 -19.67 3.47
CA LYS A 205 -7.92 -19.89 4.76
C LYS A 205 -8.97 -20.28 5.78
N VAL A 206 -8.72 -21.38 6.49
CA VAL A 206 -9.60 -21.89 7.55
C VAL A 206 -8.78 -22.09 8.81
N ILE A 207 -9.14 -21.37 9.88
CA ILE A 207 -8.48 -21.51 11.17
C ILE A 207 -8.85 -22.87 11.76
N GLN A 208 -7.86 -23.74 11.94
CA GLN A 208 -7.99 -25.05 12.60
C GLN A 208 -7.84 -24.91 14.12
N ARG A 209 -6.91 -24.06 14.54
CA ARG A 209 -6.67 -23.70 15.94
C ARG A 209 -6.31 -22.23 16.01
N ALA A 210 -7.06 -21.46 16.81
CA ALA A 210 -6.77 -20.07 17.02
C ALA A 210 -5.41 -19.88 17.74
N MET A 211 -4.65 -18.87 17.34
CA MET A 211 -3.45 -18.45 18.04
C MET A 211 -3.84 -17.84 19.39
N VAL A 212 -3.06 -18.16 20.41
CA VAL A 212 -3.15 -17.51 21.73
C VAL A 212 -1.95 -16.57 21.87
N PRO A 213 -2.18 -15.27 22.13
CA PRO A 213 -1.07 -14.32 22.26
C PRO A 213 -0.30 -14.52 23.57
N THR A 214 0.98 -14.20 23.57
CA THR A 214 1.75 -13.97 24.79
C THR A 214 1.38 -12.60 25.33
N ILE A 215 0.98 -12.50 26.60
CA ILE A 215 0.69 -11.24 27.27
C ILE A 215 1.79 -10.95 28.28
N ILE A 216 2.46 -9.82 28.10
CA ILE A 216 3.50 -9.31 28.98
C ILE A 216 3.00 -8.01 29.61
N LYS A 217 2.96 -7.96 30.93
CA LYS A 217 2.75 -6.71 31.67
C LYS A 217 4.07 -5.95 31.76
N GLU A 218 4.03 -4.66 31.47
CA GLU A 218 5.17 -3.75 31.52
C GLU A 218 4.92 -2.67 32.56
N GLY A 219 5.76 -2.62 33.57
CA GLY A 219 5.67 -1.66 34.66
C GLY A 219 5.87 -0.22 34.20
N THR A 220 5.01 0.68 34.65
CA THR A 220 5.07 2.11 34.31
C THR A 220 5.26 3.02 35.50
N ARG A 221 5.16 2.48 36.75
CA ARG A 221 5.31 3.27 37.97
C ARG A 221 6.74 3.76 38.15
N GLU A 222 6.93 5.05 38.19
CA GLU A 222 8.24 5.63 38.52
C GLU A 222 8.57 5.38 39.99
N VAL A 223 9.65 4.66 40.22
CA VAL A 223 10.20 4.49 41.58
C VAL A 223 11.04 5.72 41.89
N THR A 224 10.47 6.67 42.59
CA THR A 224 11.25 7.77 43.17
C THR A 224 12.08 7.20 44.29
N THR A 225 13.35 6.91 44.04
CA THR A 225 14.33 6.73 45.14
C THR A 225 14.50 8.10 45.81
N SER A 226 13.78 8.30 46.91
CA SER A 226 14.02 9.44 47.81
C SER A 226 15.42 9.31 48.37
N ARG A 227 16.38 9.87 47.66
CA ARG A 227 17.69 10.22 48.22
C ARG A 227 17.53 11.48 49.04
N ASN A 228 16.74 11.41 50.10
CA ASN A 228 16.70 12.44 51.11
C ASN A 228 17.38 11.88 52.38
N VAL A 229 18.69 11.70 52.33
CA VAL A 229 19.52 11.62 53.49
C VAL A 229 20.32 12.92 53.59
N ALA A 230 19.62 14.00 53.87
CA ALA A 230 20.20 15.14 54.54
C ALA A 230 20.25 14.81 56.05
N GLY A 231 21.00 13.80 56.42
CA GLY A 231 21.33 13.45 57.79
C GLY A 231 22.82 13.58 57.98
N ARG A 232 23.24 14.53 58.79
CA ARG A 232 24.63 14.71 59.25
C ARG A 232 25.24 13.36 59.60
N ALA A 233 26.12 12.84 58.73
CA ALA A 233 27.00 11.74 59.10
C ALA A 233 28.16 12.29 59.93
N SER A 234 28.04 12.15 61.24
CA SER A 234 29.10 12.47 62.22
C SER A 234 29.82 11.23 62.67
N ARG A 235 30.04 10.20 61.86
CA ARG A 235 31.05 9.16 62.12
C ARG A 235 31.19 8.27 60.92
N ALA A 236 32.36 8.27 60.31
CA ALA A 236 32.80 7.23 59.42
C ALA A 236 33.28 6.05 60.27
N ILE A 237 32.64 4.88 60.15
CA ILE A 237 33.16 3.63 60.70
C ILE A 237 33.86 2.94 59.55
N VAL A 238 35.19 2.91 59.57
CA VAL A 238 35.99 2.09 58.69
C VAL A 238 35.91 0.65 59.20
N MET A 239 35.25 -0.24 58.50
CA MET A 239 35.32 -1.68 58.74
C MET A 239 36.39 -2.29 57.83
N GLU A 240 37.47 -2.78 58.43
CA GLU A 240 38.43 -3.64 57.78
C GLU A 240 37.83 -5.04 57.69
N ALA A 241 37.57 -5.55 56.47
CA ALA A 241 37.21 -6.94 56.27
C ALA A 241 38.48 -7.76 56.11
N SER A 242 38.87 -8.47 57.17
CA SER A 242 39.91 -9.50 57.08
C SER A 242 39.34 -10.78 56.46
N ALA A 243 39.76 -11.13 55.26
CA ALA A 243 39.48 -12.41 54.65
C ALA A 243 40.35 -13.49 55.34
N TYR A 244 39.74 -14.43 56.02
CA TYR A 244 40.41 -15.61 56.53
C TYR A 244 40.51 -16.63 55.38
N LEU A 245 41.73 -16.84 54.90
CA LEU A 245 42.07 -17.97 54.07
C LEU A 245 42.24 -19.21 54.99
N ALA A 246 41.35 -20.16 54.87
CA ALA A 246 41.54 -21.48 55.46
C ALA A 246 42.69 -22.15 54.71
N GLY A 247 43.81 -22.37 55.39
CA GLY A 247 44.93 -23.05 54.84
C GLY A 247 44.66 -24.56 54.71
N ASP A 248 45.05 -25.08 53.58
CA ASP A 248 45.13 -26.52 53.31
C ASP A 248 46.15 -27.09 54.25
N GLY A 249 45.68 -28.02 55.09
CA GLY A 249 46.53 -28.86 55.91
C GLY A 249 46.88 -30.13 55.16
N ASP A 250 48.05 -30.18 54.59
CA ASP A 250 48.70 -31.45 54.26
C ASP A 250 49.12 -32.12 55.53
N GLY A 251 48.84 -33.38 55.62
CA GLY A 251 49.29 -34.20 56.73
C GLY A 251 49.27 -35.72 56.42
N ALA A 252 50.39 -36.24 55.97
CA ALA A 252 50.93 -37.61 56.08
C ALA A 252 49.97 -38.83 55.89
#